data_2eeab58cd1559c09c8637b03080e5e6a
#
_entry.id   2eeab58cd1559c09c8637b03080e5e6a
#
_cell.length_a   1.000
_cell.length_b   1.000
_cell.length_c   1.000
_cell.angle_alpha   90.00
_cell.angle_beta   90.00
_cell.angle_gamma   90.00
#
_symmetry.space_group_name_H-M   'P 1'
#
loop_
_entity.id
_entity.type
_entity.pdbx_description
1 polymer ?
#
loop_
_entity_poly.entity_id
_entity_poly.type
_entity_poly.pdbx_seq_one_letter_code
_entity_poly.pdbx_strand_id
1 'polypeptide(L)'
;MSQPIKENKIYFENLDFLRFIAFFTVFAGHTALGTFLINRIHVDVINKFIWVFSQGGTGVSFFFVLSGFLITYLLLIEKEKTGKINVRNFYVRRILRIWPLYYLVILFTFIIYPKVKVLLNNIDPIPNNIWMHLSFLSNFDIINTERKEMITGVKNIPVMIGVNWSIAIEEQFYLVWPLLFALIPKKFYKYIFIVIIFISAIFRYINRADSLVTYFHTLAVFSDLAIGGFFAYLSINSETFQQFFKQIKKYQIAIVYVLGLSILMYGNFIYPNKYDIAYMRIISTTFFAFIITEQNFSEHSIYKLGKIKFITQLGKYTYGLYLIHPIGIQAVAIVLYKILKLNETQTTTQLIYICSALIVSIIIGFISYTYYETPFLKLKNKFETK
;
A
#
# COMPACT_ATOMS: atom_id res chain seq x y z
N MET A 1 -12.68 -4.52 -45.26
CA MET A 1 -11.69 -4.80 -44.19
C MET A 1 -12.08 -4.01 -42.94
N SER A 2 -12.75 -4.65 -41.99
CA SER A 2 -13.13 -4.05 -40.70
C SER A 2 -11.88 -3.83 -39.87
N GLN A 3 -11.63 -2.59 -39.47
CA GLN A 3 -10.56 -2.29 -38.50
C GLN A 3 -10.83 -3.11 -37.23
N PRO A 4 -9.79 -3.76 -36.63
CA PRO A 4 -9.98 -4.47 -35.38
C PRO A 4 -10.36 -3.46 -34.32
N ILE A 5 -11.49 -3.68 -33.66
CA ILE A 5 -11.96 -2.94 -32.50
C ILE A 5 -10.81 -3.05 -31.47
N LYS A 6 -10.13 -1.94 -31.17
CA LYS A 6 -9.18 -1.86 -30.07
C LYS A 6 -9.97 -2.16 -28.80
N GLU A 7 -9.87 -3.38 -28.28
CA GLU A 7 -10.39 -3.72 -26.97
C GLU A 7 -9.81 -2.75 -25.94
N ASN A 8 -10.65 -1.89 -25.38
CA ASN A 8 -10.24 -0.91 -24.41
C ASN A 8 -9.73 -1.64 -23.16
N LYS A 9 -8.43 -1.59 -22.94
CA LYS A 9 -7.79 -2.06 -21.71
C LYS A 9 -8.45 -1.35 -20.52
N ILE A 10 -8.92 -2.12 -19.53
CA ILE A 10 -9.52 -1.56 -18.33
C ILE A 10 -8.44 -0.77 -17.59
N TYR A 11 -8.60 0.52 -17.51
CA TYR A 11 -7.67 1.45 -16.87
C TYR A 11 -8.43 2.45 -16.02
N PHE A 12 -8.07 2.54 -14.76
CA PHE A 12 -8.67 3.43 -13.78
C PHE A 12 -7.69 4.57 -13.45
N GLU A 13 -7.80 5.70 -14.15
CA GLU A 13 -6.91 6.84 -13.99
C GLU A 13 -6.93 7.40 -12.56
N ASN A 14 -8.10 7.42 -11.91
CA ASN A 14 -8.23 7.90 -10.53
C ASN A 14 -7.42 7.04 -9.53
N LEU A 15 -7.22 5.75 -9.83
CA LEU A 15 -6.45 4.88 -8.95
C LEU A 15 -4.95 5.24 -8.93
N ASP A 16 -4.41 5.77 -10.01
CA ASP A 16 -3.00 6.17 -10.02
C ASP A 16 -2.78 7.40 -9.13
N PHE A 17 -3.69 8.38 -9.14
CA PHE A 17 -3.66 9.48 -8.18
C PHE A 17 -3.70 8.97 -6.74
N LEU A 18 -4.65 8.09 -6.43
CA LEU A 18 -4.84 7.53 -5.09
C LEU A 18 -3.63 6.71 -4.62
N ARG A 19 -2.97 5.98 -5.53
CA ARG A 19 -1.71 5.29 -5.24
C ARG A 19 -0.61 6.24 -4.80
N PHE A 20 -0.46 7.36 -5.50
CA PHE A 20 0.55 8.34 -5.12
C PHE A 20 0.28 8.96 -3.76
N ILE A 21 -0.98 9.29 -3.44
CA ILE A 21 -1.34 9.81 -2.11
C ILE A 21 -1.05 8.78 -1.02
N ALA A 22 -1.39 7.49 -1.24
CA ALA A 22 -1.06 6.42 -0.31
C ALA A 22 0.46 6.27 -0.11
N PHE A 23 1.25 6.34 -1.19
CA PHE A 23 2.71 6.37 -1.12
C PHE A 23 3.21 7.58 -0.31
N PHE A 24 2.69 8.79 -0.60
CA PHE A 24 3.10 10.00 0.10
C PHE A 24 2.82 9.92 1.61
N THR A 25 1.72 9.29 2.02
CA THR A 25 1.40 9.02 3.43
C THR A 25 2.46 8.13 4.08
N VAL A 26 2.93 7.10 3.37
CA VAL A 26 4.02 6.21 3.85
C VAL A 26 5.35 6.97 3.93
N PHE A 27 5.67 7.73 2.90
CA PHE A 27 6.87 8.57 2.86
C PHE A 27 6.90 9.60 4.01
N ALA A 28 5.77 10.26 4.27
CA ALA A 28 5.62 11.23 5.36
C ALA A 28 5.87 10.58 6.74
N GLY A 29 5.42 9.33 6.93
CA GLY A 29 5.71 8.56 8.12
C GLY A 29 7.21 8.25 8.29
N HIS A 30 7.88 7.86 7.21
CA HIS A 30 9.31 7.50 7.26
C HIS A 30 10.26 8.71 7.36
N THR A 31 9.84 9.90 6.97
CA THR A 31 10.64 11.13 7.07
C THR A 31 10.30 11.98 8.28
N ALA A 32 9.40 11.53 9.15
CA ALA A 32 8.84 12.31 10.26
C ALA A 32 8.26 13.68 9.84
N LEU A 33 7.79 13.81 8.57
CA LEU A 33 7.16 15.04 8.06
C LEU A 33 5.98 15.47 8.94
N GLY A 34 5.16 14.52 9.40
CA GLY A 34 4.04 14.81 10.30
C GLY A 34 4.48 15.45 11.60
N THR A 35 5.47 14.88 12.28
CA THR A 35 6.04 15.45 13.51
C THR A 35 6.64 16.82 13.27
N PHE A 36 7.34 16.99 12.14
CA PHE A 36 7.91 18.30 11.75
C PHE A 36 6.83 19.39 11.62
N LEU A 37 5.69 19.08 11.00
CA LEU A 37 4.59 20.02 10.80
C LEU A 37 3.79 20.26 12.10
N ILE A 38 3.45 19.20 12.84
CA ILE A 38 2.66 19.29 14.08
C ILE A 38 3.36 20.17 15.12
N ASN A 39 4.68 20.08 15.24
CA ASN A 39 5.46 20.91 16.17
C ASN A 39 5.48 22.41 15.82
N ARG A 40 4.95 22.80 14.65
CA ARG A 40 4.93 24.18 14.15
C ARG A 40 3.54 24.75 13.94
N ILE A 41 2.56 23.90 13.84
CA ILE A 41 1.16 24.27 13.62
C ILE A 41 0.40 24.05 14.94
N HIS A 42 -0.09 25.10 15.56
CA HIS A 42 -0.79 25.05 16.84
C HIS A 42 -2.32 25.03 16.69
N VAL A 43 -2.83 24.31 15.67
CA VAL A 43 -4.27 24.16 15.40
C VAL A 43 -4.61 22.67 15.48
N ASP A 44 -5.36 22.27 16.53
CA ASP A 44 -5.63 20.87 16.87
C ASP A 44 -6.24 20.07 15.71
N VAL A 45 -7.24 20.60 15.01
CA VAL A 45 -7.87 19.93 13.86
C VAL A 45 -6.88 19.69 12.73
N ILE A 46 -6.04 20.68 12.43
CA ILE A 46 -5.00 20.56 11.38
C ILE A 46 -3.96 19.53 11.82
N ASN A 47 -3.55 19.53 13.07
CA ASN A 47 -2.59 18.58 13.60
C ASN A 47 -3.11 17.13 13.53
N LYS A 48 -4.38 16.89 13.82
CA LYS A 48 -5.01 15.56 13.66
C LYS A 48 -5.07 15.14 12.19
N PHE A 49 -5.38 16.06 11.28
CA PHE A 49 -5.35 15.79 9.85
C PHE A 49 -3.94 15.42 9.38
N ILE A 50 -2.93 16.21 9.73
CA ILE A 50 -1.51 15.94 9.43
C ILE A 50 -1.12 14.57 10.00
N TRP A 51 -1.52 14.28 11.23
CA TRP A 51 -1.22 13.00 11.88
C TRP A 51 -1.74 11.81 11.05
N VAL A 52 -3.01 11.83 10.62
CA VAL A 52 -3.59 10.76 9.78
C VAL A 52 -2.80 10.57 8.48
N PHE A 53 -2.48 11.66 7.80
CA PHE A 53 -1.76 11.63 6.50
C PHE A 53 -0.24 11.46 6.63
N SER A 54 0.28 11.35 7.84
CA SER A 54 1.67 11.01 8.12
C SER A 54 1.85 9.66 8.82
N GLN A 55 0.75 8.91 9.01
CA GLN A 55 0.81 7.54 9.51
C GLN A 55 1.03 6.57 8.34
N GLY A 56 2.23 6.03 8.21
CA GLY A 56 2.55 5.05 7.15
C GLY A 56 1.56 3.89 7.08
N GLY A 57 1.06 3.43 8.23
CA GLY A 57 0.05 2.38 8.31
C GLY A 57 -1.27 2.70 7.59
N THR A 58 -1.71 3.97 7.60
CA THR A 58 -2.90 4.43 6.86
C THR A 58 -2.70 4.25 5.36
N GLY A 59 -1.54 4.68 4.84
CA GLY A 59 -1.20 4.51 3.42
C GLY A 59 -1.10 3.05 3.01
N VAL A 60 -0.48 2.21 3.83
CA VAL A 60 -0.37 0.76 3.57
C VAL A 60 -1.73 0.08 3.57
N SER A 61 -2.61 0.37 4.53
CA SER A 61 -3.98 -0.16 4.54
C SER A 61 -4.76 0.27 3.29
N PHE A 62 -4.57 1.52 2.83
CA PHE A 62 -5.16 1.97 1.58
C PHE A 62 -4.64 1.16 0.39
N PHE A 63 -3.33 0.87 0.31
CA PHE A 63 -2.76 0.02 -0.74
C PHE A 63 -3.35 -1.38 -0.72
N PHE A 64 -3.54 -2.00 0.43
CA PHE A 64 -4.15 -3.32 0.53
C PHE A 64 -5.59 -3.33 0.01
N VAL A 65 -6.41 -2.35 0.40
CA VAL A 65 -7.79 -2.22 -0.12
C VAL A 65 -7.78 -2.04 -1.65
N LEU A 66 -6.92 -1.18 -2.17
CA LEU A 66 -6.78 -0.92 -3.60
C LEU A 66 -6.29 -2.16 -4.36
N SER A 67 -5.35 -2.90 -3.79
CA SER A 67 -4.82 -4.14 -4.34
C SER A 67 -5.90 -5.22 -4.40
N GLY A 68 -6.62 -5.42 -3.31
CA GLY A 68 -7.75 -6.35 -3.24
C GLY A 68 -8.85 -6.01 -4.24
N PHE A 69 -9.20 -4.71 -4.35
CA PHE A 69 -10.17 -4.23 -5.32
C PHE A 69 -9.73 -4.54 -6.76
N LEU A 70 -8.54 -4.09 -7.14
CA LEU A 70 -8.08 -4.20 -8.52
C LEU A 70 -7.90 -5.65 -8.97
N ILE A 71 -7.29 -6.48 -8.12
CA ILE A 71 -7.06 -7.89 -8.43
C ILE A 71 -8.37 -8.64 -8.60
N THR A 72 -9.31 -8.46 -7.66
CA THR A 72 -10.61 -9.11 -7.73
C THR A 72 -11.39 -8.65 -8.96
N TYR A 73 -11.40 -7.33 -9.24
CA TYR A 73 -12.08 -6.76 -10.41
C TYR A 73 -11.56 -7.39 -11.70
N LEU A 74 -10.23 -7.45 -11.87
CA LEU A 74 -9.62 -8.03 -13.09
C LEU A 74 -9.90 -9.53 -13.23
N LEU A 75 -9.84 -10.31 -12.15
CA LEU A 75 -10.15 -11.74 -12.16
C LEU A 75 -11.61 -12.01 -12.52
N LEU A 76 -12.54 -11.22 -11.99
CA LEU A 76 -13.97 -11.38 -12.29
C LEU A 76 -14.30 -11.00 -13.74
N ILE A 77 -13.75 -9.91 -14.25
CA ILE A 77 -13.91 -9.54 -15.67
C ILE A 77 -13.29 -10.59 -16.59
N GLU A 78 -12.10 -11.13 -16.25
CA GLU A 78 -11.50 -12.22 -17.02
C GLU A 78 -12.47 -13.42 -17.07
N LYS A 79 -13.03 -13.83 -15.92
CA LYS A 79 -13.97 -14.94 -15.83
C LYS A 79 -15.29 -14.67 -16.58
N GLU A 80 -15.79 -13.46 -16.57
CA GLU A 80 -17.00 -13.09 -17.33
C GLU A 80 -16.77 -13.14 -18.86
N LYS A 81 -15.61 -12.67 -19.33
CA LYS A 81 -15.26 -12.66 -20.75
C LYS A 81 -14.93 -14.06 -21.31
N THR A 82 -14.20 -14.86 -20.53
CA THR A 82 -13.58 -16.11 -21.03
C THR A 82 -14.17 -17.38 -20.41
N GLY A 83 -15.10 -17.25 -19.46
CA GLY A 83 -15.71 -18.36 -18.72
C GLY A 83 -14.79 -18.96 -17.64
N LYS A 84 -13.50 -18.66 -17.64
CA LYS A 84 -12.50 -19.22 -16.72
C LYS A 84 -11.43 -18.21 -16.34
N ILE A 85 -10.71 -18.47 -15.23
CA ILE A 85 -9.54 -17.69 -14.83
C ILE A 85 -8.28 -18.43 -15.30
N ASN A 86 -7.44 -17.76 -16.03
CA ASN A 86 -6.12 -18.29 -16.40
C ASN A 86 -5.11 -18.02 -15.27
N VAL A 87 -5.10 -18.92 -14.28
CA VAL A 87 -4.26 -18.82 -13.09
C VAL A 87 -2.77 -18.71 -13.44
N ARG A 88 -2.30 -19.44 -14.46
CA ARG A 88 -0.90 -19.35 -14.93
C ARG A 88 -0.56 -17.95 -15.42
N ASN A 89 -1.39 -17.40 -16.31
CA ASN A 89 -1.14 -16.06 -16.85
C ASN A 89 -1.24 -15.00 -15.74
N PHE A 90 -2.14 -15.18 -14.78
CA PHE A 90 -2.21 -14.31 -13.61
C PHE A 90 -0.89 -14.27 -12.85
N TYR A 91 -0.31 -15.44 -12.49
CA TYR A 91 0.97 -15.50 -11.79
C TYR A 91 2.10 -14.89 -12.61
N VAL A 92 2.21 -15.22 -13.88
CA VAL A 92 3.24 -14.63 -14.75
C VAL A 92 3.14 -13.10 -14.78
N ARG A 93 1.93 -12.55 -14.88
CA ARG A 93 1.74 -11.08 -14.85
C ARG A 93 2.16 -10.47 -13.52
N ARG A 94 1.98 -11.15 -12.38
CA ARG A 94 2.41 -10.65 -11.05
C ARG A 94 3.91 -10.79 -10.88
N ILE A 95 4.48 -11.92 -11.18
CA ILE A 95 5.92 -12.14 -11.16
C ILE A 95 6.65 -11.07 -11.97
N LEU A 96 6.28 -10.86 -13.22
CA LEU A 96 6.91 -9.86 -14.08
C LEU A 96 6.74 -8.41 -13.59
N ARG A 97 5.73 -8.13 -12.78
CA ARG A 97 5.48 -6.79 -12.24
C ARG A 97 6.22 -6.53 -10.93
N ILE A 98 6.36 -7.54 -10.06
CA ILE A 98 6.75 -7.36 -8.66
C ILE A 98 8.16 -7.90 -8.42
N TRP A 99 8.44 -9.14 -8.79
CA TRP A 99 9.66 -9.84 -8.44
C TRP A 99 10.96 -9.19 -8.91
N PRO A 100 11.07 -8.66 -10.14
CA PRO A 100 12.35 -8.11 -10.61
C PRO A 100 12.88 -7.03 -9.68
N LEU A 101 12.08 -6.01 -9.38
CA LEU A 101 12.51 -4.93 -8.51
C LEU A 101 12.59 -5.36 -7.04
N TYR A 102 11.67 -6.19 -6.58
CA TYR A 102 11.70 -6.72 -5.22
C TYR A 102 13.03 -7.44 -4.92
N TYR A 103 13.45 -8.38 -5.77
CA TYR A 103 14.71 -9.09 -5.56
C TYR A 103 15.94 -8.21 -5.78
N LEU A 104 15.87 -7.21 -6.65
CA LEU A 104 16.95 -6.22 -6.79
C LEU A 104 17.16 -5.44 -5.48
N VAL A 105 16.07 -5.00 -4.84
CA VAL A 105 16.13 -4.28 -3.56
C VAL A 105 16.65 -5.19 -2.44
N ILE A 106 16.24 -6.46 -2.39
CA ILE A 106 16.80 -7.43 -1.44
C ILE A 106 18.30 -7.62 -1.66
N LEU A 107 18.72 -7.85 -2.91
CA LEU A 107 20.13 -8.00 -3.26
C LEU A 107 20.94 -6.77 -2.82
N PHE A 108 20.43 -5.57 -3.13
CA PHE A 108 21.05 -4.32 -2.71
C PHE A 108 21.20 -4.26 -1.19
N THR A 109 20.15 -4.55 -0.46
CA THR A 109 20.12 -4.36 0.99
C THR A 109 20.95 -5.39 1.75
N PHE A 110 20.99 -6.64 1.29
CA PHE A 110 21.73 -7.70 1.98
C PHE A 110 23.19 -7.83 1.53
N ILE A 111 23.54 -7.39 0.33
CA ILE A 111 24.90 -7.57 -0.22
C ILE A 111 25.65 -6.24 -0.35
N ILE A 112 25.01 -5.21 -0.92
CA ILE A 112 25.68 -3.93 -1.24
C ILE A 112 25.68 -3.00 -0.03
N TYR A 113 24.53 -2.80 0.60
CA TYR A 113 24.37 -1.85 1.69
C TYR A 113 25.25 -2.14 2.91
N PRO A 114 25.49 -3.40 3.33
CA PRO A 114 26.44 -3.69 4.42
C PRO A 114 27.86 -3.19 4.13
N LYS A 115 28.31 -3.33 2.88
CA LYS A 115 29.65 -2.83 2.47
C LYS A 115 29.70 -1.29 2.53
N VAL A 116 28.61 -0.62 2.12
CA VAL A 116 28.49 0.84 2.24
C VAL A 116 28.53 1.27 3.72
N LYS A 117 27.86 0.55 4.60
CA LYS A 117 27.88 0.83 6.06
C LYS A 117 29.29 0.74 6.63
N VAL A 118 30.03 -0.30 6.30
CA VAL A 118 31.43 -0.47 6.77
C VAL A 118 32.28 0.70 6.30
N LEU A 119 32.16 1.14 5.05
CA LEU A 119 32.88 2.30 4.51
C LEU A 119 32.53 3.61 5.23
N LEU A 120 31.32 3.70 5.81
CA LEU A 120 30.85 4.86 6.55
C LEU A 120 31.08 4.76 8.07
N ASN A 121 31.88 3.79 8.53
CA ASN A 121 32.14 3.48 9.94
C ASN A 121 30.84 3.28 10.75
N ASN A 122 29.81 2.72 10.14
CA ASN A 122 28.53 2.41 10.77
C ASN A 122 28.38 0.89 10.88
N ILE A 123 28.49 0.37 12.11
CA ILE A 123 28.53 -1.07 12.41
C ILE A 123 27.14 -1.58 12.88
N ASP A 124 26.05 -0.91 12.54
CA ASP A 124 24.73 -1.41 12.93
C ASP A 124 24.47 -2.81 12.34
N PRO A 125 23.90 -3.72 13.13
CA PRO A 125 23.65 -5.08 12.66
C PRO A 125 22.80 -5.12 11.40
N ILE A 126 23.07 -6.10 10.54
CA ILE A 126 22.34 -6.37 9.31
C ILE A 126 21.13 -7.23 9.65
N PRO A 127 20.01 -7.02 8.95
CA PRO A 127 18.78 -7.76 9.23
C PRO A 127 18.93 -9.26 9.03
N ASN A 128 18.14 -9.93 9.74
CA ASN A 128 18.27 -11.22 10.34
C ASN A 128 18.11 -12.40 9.39
N ASN A 129 17.13 -12.44 8.50
CA ASN A 129 16.87 -13.65 7.76
C ASN A 129 16.52 -13.40 6.29
N ILE A 130 17.58 -13.39 5.47
CA ILE A 130 17.43 -13.24 4.01
C ILE A 130 16.42 -14.23 3.42
N TRP A 131 16.35 -15.46 3.95
CA TRP A 131 15.44 -16.50 3.44
C TRP A 131 13.97 -16.13 3.63
N MET A 132 13.62 -15.47 4.75
CA MET A 132 12.26 -14.96 4.96
C MET A 132 11.91 -13.85 3.95
N HIS A 133 12.88 -13.01 3.59
CA HIS A 133 12.67 -12.00 2.56
C HIS A 133 12.56 -12.63 1.17
N LEU A 134 13.42 -13.57 0.83
CA LEU A 134 13.36 -14.27 -0.46
C LEU A 134 12.07 -15.09 -0.67
N SER A 135 11.46 -15.58 0.40
CA SER A 135 10.23 -16.39 0.38
C SER A 135 8.94 -15.59 0.65
N PHE A 136 9.00 -14.25 0.65
CA PHE A 136 7.86 -13.38 0.97
C PHE A 136 7.24 -13.65 2.35
N LEU A 137 8.08 -13.90 3.35
CA LEU A 137 7.71 -14.08 4.76
C LEU A 137 8.29 -12.97 5.65
N SER A 138 8.75 -11.86 5.05
CA SER A 138 9.38 -10.75 5.77
C SER A 138 8.49 -10.10 6.82
N ASN A 139 7.17 -10.19 6.70
CA ASN A 139 6.24 -9.73 7.70
C ASN A 139 6.36 -10.50 9.04
N PHE A 140 6.67 -11.79 9.01
CA PHE A 140 6.96 -12.58 10.21
C PHE A 140 8.35 -12.31 10.76
N ASP A 141 9.32 -12.06 9.89
CA ASP A 141 10.69 -11.68 10.32
C ASP A 141 10.68 -10.35 11.08
N ILE A 142 9.91 -9.35 10.62
CA ILE A 142 9.75 -8.08 11.31
C ILE A 142 9.12 -8.27 12.69
N ILE A 143 8.05 -9.06 12.83
CA ILE A 143 7.44 -9.34 14.15
C ILE A 143 8.49 -9.90 15.12
N ASN A 144 9.29 -10.87 14.67
CA ASN A 144 10.31 -11.49 15.51
C ASN A 144 11.44 -10.52 15.86
N THR A 145 11.85 -9.68 14.93
CA THR A 145 12.94 -8.74 15.10
C THR A 145 12.54 -7.56 15.99
N GLU A 146 11.40 -6.93 15.74
CA GLU A 146 10.85 -5.86 16.61
C GLU A 146 10.65 -6.35 18.04
N ARG A 147 10.18 -7.59 18.21
CA ARG A 147 10.04 -8.20 19.54
C ARG A 147 11.38 -8.37 20.24
N LYS A 148 12.43 -8.78 19.52
CA LYS A 148 13.78 -8.84 20.06
C LYS A 148 14.29 -7.45 20.43
N GLU A 149 14.07 -6.44 19.57
CA GLU A 149 14.45 -5.05 19.86
C GLU A 149 13.79 -4.52 21.12
N MET A 150 12.50 -4.80 21.32
CA MET A 150 11.78 -4.42 22.55
C MET A 150 12.37 -5.05 23.80
N ILE A 151 12.90 -6.27 23.70
CA ILE A 151 13.50 -6.99 24.84
C ILE A 151 14.94 -6.56 25.09
N THR A 152 15.73 -6.39 24.05
CA THR A 152 17.18 -6.16 24.15
C THR A 152 17.57 -4.69 24.12
N GLY A 153 16.71 -3.79 23.67
CA GLY A 153 17.00 -2.38 23.43
C GLY A 153 17.90 -2.10 22.24
N VAL A 154 18.31 -3.15 21.49
CA VAL A 154 19.22 -3.03 20.34
C VAL A 154 18.41 -2.93 19.07
N LYS A 155 18.52 -1.81 18.36
CA LYS A 155 17.85 -1.63 17.05
C LYS A 155 18.51 -2.48 15.98
N ASN A 156 17.75 -3.38 15.37
CA ASN A 156 18.25 -4.36 14.40
C ASN A 156 17.63 -4.25 12.99
N ILE A 157 16.56 -3.46 12.81
CA ILE A 157 15.89 -3.35 11.50
C ILE A 157 16.46 -2.17 10.72
N PRO A 158 17.12 -2.40 9.58
CA PRO A 158 17.40 -1.32 8.64
C PRO A 158 16.09 -0.78 8.08
N VAL A 159 15.92 0.52 8.09
CA VAL A 159 14.78 1.24 7.49
C VAL A 159 14.51 0.79 6.04
N MET A 160 15.55 0.39 5.32
CA MET A 160 15.47 -0.06 3.93
C MET A 160 14.63 -1.31 3.70
N ILE A 161 14.55 -2.22 4.67
CA ILE A 161 13.80 -3.48 4.54
C ILE A 161 12.41 -3.37 5.16
N GLY A 162 12.22 -2.38 6.01
CA GLY A 162 10.99 -2.19 6.75
C GLY A 162 9.72 -2.15 5.89
N VAL A 163 9.82 -1.83 4.60
CA VAL A 163 8.65 -1.77 3.70
C VAL A 163 8.29 -3.13 3.08
N ASN A 164 9.19 -4.10 3.09
CA ASN A 164 8.99 -5.39 2.38
C ASN A 164 7.87 -6.25 2.98
N TRP A 165 7.52 -6.04 4.26
CA TRP A 165 6.48 -6.81 4.93
C TRP A 165 5.11 -6.71 4.23
N SER A 166 4.76 -5.54 3.73
CA SER A 166 3.48 -5.33 3.07
C SER A 166 3.41 -6.03 1.72
N ILE A 167 4.53 -6.03 0.97
CA ILE A 167 4.65 -6.76 -0.29
C ILE A 167 4.59 -8.27 -0.03
N ALA A 168 5.21 -8.76 1.04
CA ALA A 168 5.10 -10.17 1.43
C ALA A 168 3.63 -10.58 1.65
N ILE A 169 2.84 -9.77 2.37
CA ILE A 169 1.41 -10.03 2.55
C ILE A 169 0.64 -9.98 1.22
N GLU A 170 0.96 -9.03 0.34
CA GLU A 170 0.34 -8.98 -0.99
C GLU A 170 0.66 -10.23 -1.81
N GLU A 171 1.90 -10.71 -1.83
CA GLU A 171 2.29 -11.91 -2.56
C GLU A 171 1.63 -13.18 -1.98
N GLN A 172 1.52 -13.29 -0.66
CA GLN A 172 0.75 -14.36 -0.01
C GLN A 172 -0.73 -14.32 -0.43
N PHE A 173 -1.32 -13.13 -0.52
CA PHE A 173 -2.67 -12.95 -1.03
C PHE A 173 -2.77 -13.34 -2.52
N TYR A 174 -1.85 -12.90 -3.37
CA TYR A 174 -1.84 -13.21 -4.79
C TYR A 174 -1.65 -14.71 -5.06
N LEU A 175 -0.97 -15.43 -4.17
CA LEU A 175 -0.83 -16.89 -4.28
C LEU A 175 -2.18 -17.61 -4.12
N VAL A 176 -3.00 -17.19 -3.17
CA VAL A 176 -4.25 -17.88 -2.81
C VAL A 176 -5.44 -17.37 -3.63
N TRP A 177 -5.47 -16.06 -3.94
CA TRP A 177 -6.66 -15.38 -4.45
C TRP A 177 -7.18 -15.92 -5.80
N PRO A 178 -6.36 -16.06 -6.86
CA PRO A 178 -6.84 -16.56 -8.14
C PRO A 178 -7.31 -18.02 -8.06
N LEU A 179 -6.74 -18.82 -7.15
CA LEU A 179 -7.18 -20.20 -6.93
C LEU A 179 -8.59 -20.27 -6.32
N LEU A 180 -8.88 -19.39 -5.34
CA LEU A 180 -10.22 -19.32 -4.74
C LEU A 180 -11.28 -19.03 -5.80
N PHE A 181 -11.05 -18.03 -6.67
CA PHE A 181 -12.00 -17.66 -7.71
C PHE A 181 -12.05 -18.62 -8.91
N ALA A 182 -10.98 -19.38 -9.13
CA ALA A 182 -10.97 -20.43 -10.15
C ALA A 182 -11.74 -21.68 -9.71
N LEU A 183 -11.56 -22.11 -8.46
CA LEU A 183 -12.05 -23.39 -7.94
C LEU A 183 -13.46 -23.30 -7.32
N ILE A 184 -13.77 -22.18 -6.65
CA ILE A 184 -15.06 -22.03 -5.96
C ILE A 184 -16.12 -21.56 -6.96
N PRO A 185 -17.36 -22.11 -6.92
CA PRO A 185 -18.47 -21.64 -7.75
C PRO A 185 -18.86 -20.20 -7.45
N LYS A 186 -19.22 -19.43 -8.50
CA LYS A 186 -19.56 -17.98 -8.43
C LYS A 186 -20.58 -17.64 -7.33
N LYS A 187 -21.56 -18.52 -7.09
CA LYS A 187 -22.60 -18.34 -6.05
C LYS A 187 -22.05 -18.19 -4.62
N PHE A 188 -20.83 -18.69 -4.37
CA PHE A 188 -20.21 -18.64 -3.06
C PHE A 188 -19.22 -17.49 -2.88
N TYR A 189 -18.92 -16.69 -3.90
CA TYR A 189 -17.89 -15.64 -3.84
C TYR A 189 -18.14 -14.64 -2.72
N LYS A 190 -19.38 -14.17 -2.50
CA LYS A 190 -19.71 -13.25 -1.42
C LYS A 190 -19.31 -13.79 -0.04
N TYR A 191 -19.41 -15.09 0.16
CA TYR A 191 -19.07 -15.73 1.44
C TYR A 191 -17.57 -15.80 1.66
N ILE A 192 -16.74 -15.90 0.60
CA ILE A 192 -15.27 -15.86 0.72
C ILE A 192 -14.85 -14.56 1.42
N PHE A 193 -15.37 -13.42 0.93
CA PHE A 193 -15.05 -12.12 1.51
C PHE A 193 -15.49 -12.02 2.96
N ILE A 194 -16.74 -12.39 3.24
CA ILE A 194 -17.33 -12.31 4.59
C ILE A 194 -16.51 -13.18 5.58
N VAL A 195 -16.19 -14.42 5.18
CA VAL A 195 -15.42 -15.35 6.03
C VAL A 195 -14.02 -14.79 6.32
N ILE A 196 -13.31 -14.27 5.31
CA ILE A 196 -11.98 -13.69 5.49
C ILE A 196 -12.03 -12.46 6.41
N ILE A 197 -12.98 -11.55 6.21
CA ILE A 197 -13.15 -10.37 7.05
C ILE A 197 -13.43 -10.79 8.51
N PHE A 198 -14.30 -11.79 8.70
CA PHE A 198 -14.65 -12.29 10.02
C PHE A 198 -13.48 -12.99 10.72
N ILE A 199 -12.74 -13.86 10.01
CA ILE A 199 -11.53 -14.50 10.54
C ILE A 199 -10.50 -13.44 10.94
N SER A 200 -10.26 -12.44 10.09
CA SER A 200 -9.32 -11.35 10.40
C SER A 200 -9.75 -10.54 11.63
N ALA A 201 -11.05 -10.26 11.77
CA ALA A 201 -11.58 -9.55 12.92
C ALA A 201 -11.39 -10.35 14.22
N ILE A 202 -11.72 -11.64 14.22
CA ILE A 202 -11.51 -12.54 15.36
C ILE A 202 -10.01 -12.63 15.67
N PHE A 203 -9.16 -12.81 14.67
CA PHE A 203 -7.71 -12.90 14.87
C PHE A 203 -7.15 -11.65 15.55
N ARG A 204 -7.55 -10.45 15.10
CA ARG A 204 -7.17 -9.17 15.76
C ARG A 204 -7.71 -9.06 17.18
N TYR A 205 -8.95 -9.49 17.41
CA TYR A 205 -9.55 -9.46 18.73
C TYR A 205 -8.78 -10.36 19.71
N ILE A 206 -8.44 -11.58 19.30
CA ILE A 206 -7.66 -12.52 20.13
C ILE A 206 -6.27 -11.95 20.43
N ASN A 207 -5.60 -11.37 19.43
CA ASN A 207 -4.23 -10.86 19.55
C ASN A 207 -4.15 -9.37 19.90
N ARG A 208 -5.21 -8.74 20.38
CA ARG A 208 -5.31 -7.28 20.63
C ARG A 208 -4.26 -6.71 21.57
N ALA A 209 -3.67 -7.54 22.42
CA ALA A 209 -2.59 -7.14 23.33
C ALA A 209 -1.22 -7.04 22.62
N ASP A 210 -1.06 -7.68 21.48
CA ASP A 210 0.18 -7.69 20.69
C ASP A 210 0.03 -6.79 19.45
N SER A 211 0.54 -5.56 19.57
CA SER A 211 0.47 -4.58 18.49
C SER A 211 1.26 -5.00 17.24
N LEU A 212 2.36 -5.73 17.39
CA LEU A 212 3.15 -6.22 16.25
C LEU A 212 2.37 -7.26 15.45
N VAL A 213 1.75 -8.21 16.13
CA VAL A 213 0.92 -9.23 15.47
C VAL A 213 -0.30 -8.59 14.80
N THR A 214 -0.99 -7.68 15.46
CA THR A 214 -2.18 -7.03 14.87
C THR A 214 -1.83 -6.11 13.70
N TYR A 215 -0.60 -5.63 13.61
CA TYR A 215 -0.14 -4.75 12.54
C TYR A 215 0.48 -5.51 11.36
N PHE A 216 1.38 -6.49 11.61
CA PHE A 216 2.20 -7.13 10.58
C PHE A 216 1.76 -8.53 10.18
N HIS A 217 0.91 -9.22 10.97
CA HIS A 217 0.54 -10.59 10.67
C HIS A 217 -0.48 -10.68 9.53
N THR A 218 -0.26 -11.60 8.60
CA THR A 218 -1.07 -11.81 7.39
C THR A 218 -2.56 -11.93 7.70
N LEU A 219 -2.95 -12.76 8.68
CA LEU A 219 -4.36 -12.93 9.06
C LEU A 219 -4.99 -11.65 9.61
N ALA A 220 -4.21 -10.78 10.27
CA ALA A 220 -4.72 -9.51 10.76
C ALA A 220 -5.04 -8.51 9.64
N VAL A 221 -4.33 -8.62 8.51
CA VAL A 221 -4.36 -7.66 7.40
C VAL A 221 -5.25 -8.10 6.24
N PHE A 222 -5.51 -9.39 6.10
CA PHE A 222 -6.29 -9.94 4.97
C PHE A 222 -7.69 -9.34 4.83
N SER A 223 -8.29 -8.83 5.91
CA SER A 223 -9.57 -8.09 5.80
C SER A 223 -9.50 -6.86 4.89
N ASP A 224 -8.35 -6.17 4.84
CA ASP A 224 -8.19 -4.95 4.05
C ASP A 224 -8.29 -5.29 2.55
N LEU A 225 -7.58 -6.34 2.13
CA LEU A 225 -7.62 -6.89 0.77
C LEU A 225 -9.01 -7.46 0.45
N ALA A 226 -9.61 -8.18 1.41
CA ALA A 226 -10.94 -8.77 1.22
C ALA A 226 -12.05 -7.71 1.10
N ILE A 227 -12.00 -6.61 1.86
CA ILE A 227 -12.96 -5.50 1.76
C ILE A 227 -12.84 -4.84 0.39
N GLY A 228 -11.63 -4.54 -0.07
CA GLY A 228 -11.41 -4.03 -1.43
C GLY A 228 -11.97 -4.97 -2.49
N GLY A 229 -11.67 -6.26 -2.37
CA GLY A 229 -12.20 -7.31 -3.26
C GLY A 229 -13.71 -7.43 -3.22
N PHE A 230 -14.34 -7.28 -2.06
CA PHE A 230 -15.79 -7.34 -1.91
C PHE A 230 -16.49 -6.17 -2.63
N PHE A 231 -15.94 -4.96 -2.51
CA PHE A 231 -16.44 -3.80 -3.25
C PHE A 231 -16.28 -3.99 -4.77
N ALA A 232 -15.18 -4.57 -5.24
CA ALA A 232 -15.02 -4.94 -6.65
C ALA A 232 -16.05 -5.98 -7.10
N TYR A 233 -16.30 -7.00 -6.28
CA TYR A 233 -17.33 -8.01 -6.54
C TYR A 233 -18.72 -7.38 -6.65
N LEU A 234 -19.10 -6.50 -5.73
CA LEU A 234 -20.38 -5.80 -5.75
C LEU A 234 -20.49 -4.85 -6.96
N SER A 235 -19.39 -4.19 -7.34
CA SER A 235 -19.35 -3.31 -8.53
C SER A 235 -19.59 -4.04 -9.85
N ILE A 236 -19.43 -5.36 -9.90
CA ILE A 236 -19.65 -6.17 -11.09
C ILE A 236 -20.98 -6.93 -11.02
N ASN A 237 -21.33 -7.47 -9.84
CA ASN A 237 -22.41 -8.45 -9.72
C ASN A 237 -23.69 -7.94 -9.04
N SER A 238 -23.74 -6.67 -8.60
CA SER A 238 -24.91 -6.09 -7.94
C SER A 238 -25.40 -4.83 -8.65
N GLU A 239 -26.50 -4.91 -9.35
CA GLU A 239 -27.11 -3.76 -10.02
C GLU A 239 -27.49 -2.65 -9.03
N THR A 240 -28.04 -3.00 -7.87
CA THR A 240 -28.38 -2.04 -6.81
C THR A 240 -27.15 -1.26 -6.35
N PHE A 241 -26.01 -1.96 -6.17
CA PHE A 241 -24.74 -1.33 -5.77
C PHE A 241 -24.18 -0.41 -6.87
N GLN A 242 -24.25 -0.85 -8.13
CA GLN A 242 -23.83 -0.05 -9.28
C GLN A 242 -24.67 1.22 -9.40
N GLN A 243 -26.00 1.08 -9.32
CA GLN A 243 -26.94 2.23 -9.39
C GLN A 243 -26.72 3.19 -8.22
N PHE A 244 -26.51 2.67 -7.00
CA PHE A 244 -26.20 3.51 -5.83
C PHE A 244 -24.97 4.38 -6.08
N PHE A 245 -23.84 3.81 -6.49
CA PHE A 245 -22.61 4.57 -6.73
C PHE A 245 -22.73 5.49 -7.96
N LYS A 246 -23.45 5.09 -8.98
CA LYS A 246 -23.69 5.91 -10.16
C LYS A 246 -24.49 7.18 -9.83
N GLN A 247 -25.52 7.05 -8.98
CA GLN A 247 -26.50 8.10 -8.69
C GLN A 247 -26.24 8.86 -7.38
N ILE A 248 -25.25 8.45 -6.56
CA ILE A 248 -24.94 9.10 -5.29
C ILE A 248 -24.67 10.58 -5.49
N LYS A 249 -25.39 11.42 -4.73
CA LYS A 249 -25.33 12.88 -4.87
C LYS A 249 -24.09 13.48 -4.20
N LYS A 250 -23.62 14.63 -4.69
CA LYS A 250 -22.42 15.30 -4.15
C LYS A 250 -22.46 15.52 -2.65
N TYR A 251 -23.62 15.92 -2.08
CA TYR A 251 -23.72 16.14 -0.64
C TYR A 251 -23.61 14.85 0.17
N GLN A 252 -24.13 13.70 -0.36
CA GLN A 252 -23.98 12.40 0.28
C GLN A 252 -22.52 11.96 0.28
N ILE A 253 -21.81 12.17 -0.85
CA ILE A 253 -20.36 11.94 -0.94
C ILE A 253 -19.64 12.80 0.08
N ALA A 254 -19.94 14.10 0.17
CA ALA A 254 -19.32 15.01 1.15
C ALA A 254 -19.55 14.53 2.59
N ILE A 255 -20.75 14.11 2.93
CA ILE A 255 -21.06 13.56 4.27
C ILE A 255 -20.19 12.33 4.57
N VAL A 256 -20.09 11.37 3.63
CA VAL A 256 -19.26 10.17 3.84
C VAL A 256 -17.79 10.52 3.98
N TYR A 257 -17.27 11.48 3.19
CA TYR A 257 -15.89 11.95 3.31
C TYR A 257 -15.63 12.63 4.67
N VAL A 258 -16.53 13.52 5.11
CA VAL A 258 -16.41 14.19 6.42
C VAL A 258 -16.45 13.16 7.56
N LEU A 259 -17.42 12.24 7.55
CA LEU A 259 -17.54 11.20 8.57
C LEU A 259 -16.32 10.26 8.58
N GLY A 260 -15.90 9.78 7.40
CA GLY A 260 -14.75 8.90 7.29
C GLY A 260 -13.45 9.56 7.75
N LEU A 261 -13.20 10.82 7.34
CA LEU A 261 -12.04 11.59 7.84
C LEU A 261 -12.13 11.85 9.34
N SER A 262 -13.32 12.19 9.86
CA SER A 262 -13.51 12.37 11.30
C SER A 262 -13.21 11.09 12.07
N ILE A 263 -13.63 9.93 11.58
CA ILE A 263 -13.31 8.64 12.19
C ILE A 263 -11.80 8.39 12.17
N LEU A 264 -11.10 8.67 11.07
CA LEU A 264 -9.64 8.52 11.02
C LEU A 264 -8.92 9.48 11.98
N MET A 265 -9.41 10.72 12.12
CA MET A 265 -8.79 11.75 12.97
C MET A 265 -9.08 11.56 14.46
N TYR A 266 -10.25 11.09 14.80
CA TYR A 266 -10.75 11.05 16.18
C TYR A 266 -11.05 9.64 16.69
N GLY A 267 -10.88 8.61 15.88
CA GLY A 267 -11.23 7.23 16.25
C GLY A 267 -10.60 6.76 17.54
N ASN A 268 -9.34 7.09 17.79
CA ASN A 268 -8.64 6.74 19.03
C ASN A 268 -9.19 7.45 20.27
N PHE A 269 -9.87 8.60 20.11
CA PHE A 269 -10.55 9.30 21.21
C PHE A 269 -11.94 8.75 21.48
N ILE A 270 -12.65 8.33 20.40
CA ILE A 270 -13.99 7.75 20.51
C ILE A 270 -13.91 6.33 21.09
N TYR A 271 -12.85 5.61 20.74
CA TYR A 271 -12.63 4.21 21.10
C TYR A 271 -11.24 4.03 21.73
N PRO A 272 -11.05 4.42 22.99
CA PRO A 272 -9.74 4.36 23.66
C PRO A 272 -9.29 2.94 24.04
N ASN A 273 -10.17 1.95 23.92
CA ASN A 273 -9.90 0.59 24.34
C ASN A 273 -9.14 -0.21 23.29
N LYS A 274 -8.17 -1.03 23.71
CA LYS A 274 -7.46 -1.97 22.84
C LYS A 274 -8.38 -2.97 22.13
N TYR A 275 -9.61 -3.14 22.61
CA TYR A 275 -10.62 -4.01 21.98
C TYR A 275 -11.15 -3.46 20.66
N ASP A 276 -11.03 -2.17 20.44
CA ASP A 276 -11.65 -1.46 19.30
C ASP A 276 -10.82 -1.54 18.02
N ILE A 277 -9.57 -1.98 18.11
CA ILE A 277 -8.64 -2.11 16.96
C ILE A 277 -9.22 -3.01 15.86
N ALA A 278 -10.00 -4.04 16.23
CA ALA A 278 -10.53 -4.99 15.26
C ALA A 278 -11.54 -4.36 14.29
N TYR A 279 -12.50 -3.57 14.81
CA TYR A 279 -13.52 -2.96 13.96
C TYR A 279 -13.16 -1.58 13.45
N MET A 280 -12.31 -0.82 14.13
CA MET A 280 -11.82 0.45 13.59
C MET A 280 -11.08 0.25 12.27
N ARG A 281 -10.30 -0.83 12.15
CA ARG A 281 -9.66 -1.18 10.88
C ARG A 281 -10.68 -1.49 9.78
N ILE A 282 -11.75 -2.25 10.10
CA ILE A 282 -12.82 -2.56 9.14
C ILE A 282 -13.53 -1.27 8.67
N ILE A 283 -13.86 -0.37 9.59
CA ILE A 283 -14.51 0.91 9.27
C ILE A 283 -13.61 1.75 8.36
N SER A 284 -12.34 1.91 8.73
CA SER A 284 -11.37 2.69 7.95
C SER A 284 -11.16 2.11 6.55
N THR A 285 -11.02 0.78 6.43
CA THR A 285 -10.82 0.12 5.14
C THR A 285 -12.09 0.09 4.29
N THR A 286 -13.27 0.08 4.92
CA THR A 286 -14.55 0.26 4.22
C THR A 286 -14.66 1.68 3.64
N PHE A 287 -14.23 2.69 4.38
CA PHE A 287 -14.14 4.06 3.88
C PHE A 287 -13.17 4.18 2.70
N PHE A 288 -12.02 3.52 2.75
CA PHE A 288 -11.07 3.48 1.63
C PHE A 288 -11.67 2.78 0.40
N ALA A 289 -12.40 1.67 0.59
CA ALA A 289 -13.10 1.00 -0.49
C ALA A 289 -14.22 1.88 -1.09
N PHE A 290 -14.91 2.68 -0.26
CA PHE A 290 -15.87 3.67 -0.73
C PHE A 290 -15.19 4.72 -1.62
N ILE A 291 -14.06 5.31 -1.19
CA ILE A 291 -13.30 6.29 -1.99
C ILE A 291 -12.93 5.70 -3.36
N ILE A 292 -12.36 4.48 -3.37
CA ILE A 292 -11.95 3.80 -4.59
C ILE A 292 -13.15 3.61 -5.53
N THR A 293 -14.28 3.16 -5.01
CA THR A 293 -15.48 2.88 -5.79
C THR A 293 -16.13 4.17 -6.29
N GLU A 294 -16.29 5.16 -5.42
CA GLU A 294 -16.86 6.47 -5.75
C GLU A 294 -16.05 7.16 -6.85
N GLN A 295 -14.73 7.21 -6.73
CA GLN A 295 -13.87 7.86 -7.72
C GLN A 295 -13.94 7.21 -9.10
N ASN A 296 -14.21 5.92 -9.18
CA ASN A 296 -14.23 5.20 -10.45
C ASN A 296 -15.63 5.06 -11.06
N PHE A 297 -16.69 4.96 -10.25
CA PHE A 297 -18.03 4.65 -10.76
C PHE A 297 -19.08 5.75 -10.58
N SER A 298 -18.89 6.73 -9.68
CA SER A 298 -19.85 7.82 -9.50
C SER A 298 -19.83 8.79 -10.69
N GLU A 299 -21.01 9.17 -11.15
CA GLU A 299 -21.18 10.24 -12.15
C GLU A 299 -21.15 11.63 -11.50
N HIS A 300 -21.40 11.72 -10.20
CA HIS A 300 -21.54 12.96 -9.45
C HIS A 300 -20.40 13.23 -8.45
N SER A 301 -19.23 12.64 -8.66
CA SER A 301 -18.05 12.94 -7.82
C SER A 301 -17.88 14.45 -7.64
N ILE A 302 -17.52 14.88 -6.44
CA ILE A 302 -17.23 16.30 -6.16
C ILE A 302 -16.11 16.75 -7.09
N TYR A 303 -15.05 15.92 -7.19
CA TYR A 303 -13.94 16.10 -8.09
C TYR A 303 -13.36 14.75 -8.48
N LYS A 304 -13.04 14.55 -9.76
CA LYS A 304 -12.34 13.36 -10.25
C LYS A 304 -10.84 13.57 -10.11
N LEU A 305 -10.22 12.84 -9.18
CA LEU A 305 -8.82 13.02 -8.80
C LEU A 305 -7.82 12.74 -9.93
N GLY A 306 -8.16 11.84 -10.86
CA GLY A 306 -7.37 11.55 -12.06
C GLY A 306 -7.16 12.76 -13.00
N LYS A 307 -7.95 13.82 -12.85
CA LYS A 307 -7.75 15.08 -13.59
C LYS A 307 -6.46 15.82 -13.20
N ILE A 308 -5.91 15.57 -12.03
CA ILE A 308 -4.64 16.15 -11.58
C ILE A 308 -3.49 15.35 -12.21
N LYS A 309 -3.19 15.65 -13.47
CA LYS A 309 -2.31 14.84 -14.35
C LYS A 309 -0.92 14.62 -13.78
N PHE A 310 -0.31 15.64 -13.15
CA PHE A 310 1.04 15.53 -12.58
C PHE A 310 1.11 14.41 -11.50
N ILE A 311 0.19 14.43 -10.54
CA ILE A 311 0.14 13.43 -9.47
C ILE A 311 -0.24 12.04 -10.03
N THR A 312 -1.19 12.01 -10.97
CA THR A 312 -1.59 10.77 -11.65
C THR A 312 -0.42 10.12 -12.41
N GLN A 313 0.45 10.92 -13.02
CA GLN A 313 1.67 10.38 -13.67
C GLN A 313 2.63 9.78 -12.65
N LEU A 314 2.86 10.44 -11.51
CA LEU A 314 3.69 9.89 -10.42
C LEU A 314 3.11 8.59 -9.87
N GLY A 315 1.78 8.45 -9.88
CA GLY A 315 1.09 7.23 -9.46
C GLY A 315 1.46 5.98 -10.27
N LYS A 316 1.87 6.13 -11.53
CA LYS A 316 2.33 5.01 -12.36
C LYS A 316 3.63 4.39 -11.85
N TYR A 317 4.46 5.19 -11.18
CA TYR A 317 5.77 4.78 -10.64
C TYR A 317 5.67 4.31 -9.19
N THR A 318 4.49 4.26 -8.61
CA THR A 318 4.30 4.10 -7.15
C THR A 318 4.88 2.79 -6.61
N TYR A 319 4.90 1.71 -7.41
CA TYR A 319 5.52 0.46 -6.98
C TYR A 319 7.03 0.63 -6.74
N GLY A 320 7.75 1.18 -7.73
CA GLY A 320 9.17 1.49 -7.57
C GLY A 320 9.42 2.52 -6.49
N LEU A 321 8.61 3.59 -6.44
CA LEU A 321 8.68 4.59 -5.37
C LEU A 321 8.54 3.97 -3.98
N TYR A 322 7.56 3.08 -3.80
CA TYR A 322 7.31 2.41 -2.53
C TYR A 322 8.47 1.52 -2.08
N LEU A 323 9.11 0.79 -3.00
CA LEU A 323 10.25 -0.07 -2.67
C LEU A 323 11.56 0.70 -2.46
N ILE A 324 11.76 1.79 -3.21
CA ILE A 324 13.06 2.45 -3.29
C ILE A 324 13.17 3.66 -2.35
N HIS A 325 12.05 4.28 -1.94
CA HIS A 325 12.13 5.50 -1.13
C HIS A 325 12.96 5.37 0.17
N PRO A 326 13.01 4.21 0.87
CA PRO A 326 13.87 4.10 2.04
C PRO A 326 15.35 4.21 1.67
N ILE A 327 15.73 3.75 0.48
CA ILE A 327 17.09 3.91 -0.05
C ILE A 327 17.38 5.41 -0.31
N GLY A 328 16.43 6.11 -0.94
CA GLY A 328 16.52 7.55 -1.20
C GLY A 328 16.63 8.36 0.09
N ILE A 329 15.77 8.08 1.06
CA ILE A 329 15.79 8.70 2.39
C ILE A 329 17.15 8.53 3.06
N GLN A 330 17.66 7.30 3.08
CA GLN A 330 18.94 6.97 3.70
C GLN A 330 20.13 7.63 2.97
N ALA A 331 20.11 7.65 1.65
CA ALA A 331 21.16 8.30 0.86
C ALA A 331 21.25 9.81 1.18
N VAL A 332 20.10 10.48 1.24
CA VAL A 332 20.03 11.91 1.60
C VAL A 332 20.48 12.14 3.04
N ALA A 333 20.07 11.29 3.99
CA ALA A 333 20.51 11.38 5.38
C ALA A 333 22.05 11.25 5.51
N ILE A 334 22.65 10.31 4.79
CA ILE A 334 24.10 10.15 4.74
C ILE A 334 24.79 11.42 4.22
N VAL A 335 24.32 11.96 3.12
CA VAL A 335 24.90 13.18 2.52
C VAL A 335 24.79 14.36 3.48
N LEU A 336 23.61 14.65 3.99
CA LEU A 336 23.38 15.85 4.80
C LEU A 336 24.04 15.75 6.18
N TYR A 337 23.90 14.61 6.88
CA TYR A 337 24.30 14.50 8.28
C TYR A 337 25.71 13.95 8.45
N LYS A 338 26.16 12.99 7.61
CA LYS A 338 27.52 12.42 7.76
C LYS A 338 28.57 13.12 6.92
N ILE A 339 28.26 13.49 5.67
CA ILE A 339 29.24 14.12 4.77
C ILE A 339 29.29 15.62 5.02
N LEU A 340 28.14 16.32 4.93
CA LEU A 340 28.05 17.78 5.12
C LEU A 340 27.99 18.20 6.59
N LYS A 341 27.79 17.24 7.50
CA LYS A 341 27.74 17.44 8.98
C LYS A 341 26.74 18.53 9.40
N LEU A 342 25.61 18.64 8.69
CA LEU A 342 24.56 19.56 9.03
C LEU A 342 23.86 19.15 10.32
N ASN A 343 23.41 20.13 11.11
CA ASN A 343 22.73 19.86 12.37
C ASN A 343 21.31 19.34 12.14
N GLU A 344 21.02 18.10 12.55
CA GLU A 344 19.74 17.42 12.40
C GLU A 344 18.57 18.12 13.11
N THR A 345 18.83 18.89 14.17
CA THR A 345 17.79 19.57 14.96
C THR A 345 17.40 20.91 14.35
N GLN A 346 18.17 21.45 13.41
CA GLN A 346 17.90 22.73 12.80
C GLN A 346 16.73 22.63 11.81
N THR A 347 15.74 23.51 11.94
CA THR A 347 14.52 23.55 11.13
C THR A 347 14.79 23.55 9.63
N THR A 348 15.73 24.39 9.19
CA THR A 348 16.13 24.49 7.77
C THR A 348 16.72 23.18 7.26
N THR A 349 17.56 22.54 8.05
CA THR A 349 18.15 21.22 7.70
C THR A 349 17.10 20.13 7.60
N GLN A 350 16.14 20.09 8.53
CA GLN A 350 15.02 19.15 8.47
C GLN A 350 14.17 19.34 7.22
N LEU A 351 13.87 20.60 6.85
CA LEU A 351 13.11 20.89 5.64
C LEU A 351 13.88 20.48 4.38
N ILE A 352 15.17 20.81 4.30
CA ILE A 352 16.05 20.39 3.20
C ILE A 352 16.06 18.86 3.10
N TYR A 353 16.20 18.15 4.24
CA TYR A 353 16.18 16.70 4.28
C TYR A 353 14.87 16.13 3.70
N ILE A 354 13.72 16.56 4.17
CA ILE A 354 12.43 16.05 3.74
C ILE A 354 12.20 16.29 2.24
N CYS A 355 12.45 17.54 1.78
CA CYS A 355 12.27 17.91 0.38
C CYS A 355 13.24 17.15 -0.54
N SER A 356 14.52 17.10 -0.18
CA SER A 356 15.52 16.39 -1.01
C SER A 356 15.28 14.88 -1.00
N ALA A 357 14.87 14.30 0.13
CA ALA A 357 14.53 12.88 0.19
C ALA A 357 13.34 12.53 -0.73
N LEU A 358 12.32 13.40 -0.81
CA LEU A 358 11.20 13.22 -1.73
C LEU A 358 11.65 13.31 -3.19
N ILE A 359 12.41 14.35 -3.52
CA ILE A 359 12.90 14.57 -4.89
C ILE A 359 13.80 13.40 -5.33
N VAL A 360 14.75 12.99 -4.51
CA VAL A 360 15.66 11.87 -4.78
C VAL A 360 14.87 10.57 -4.95
N SER A 361 13.91 10.30 -4.08
CA SER A 361 13.05 9.11 -4.21
C SER A 361 12.27 9.10 -5.53
N ILE A 362 11.69 10.25 -5.93
CA ILE A 362 10.97 10.38 -7.21
C ILE A 362 11.91 10.15 -8.39
N ILE A 363 13.11 10.74 -8.38
CA ILE A 363 14.10 10.58 -9.46
C ILE A 363 14.52 9.11 -9.59
N ILE A 364 14.89 8.47 -8.48
CA ILE A 364 15.32 7.06 -8.51
C ILE A 364 14.15 6.16 -8.91
N GLY A 365 12.94 6.41 -8.43
CA GLY A 365 11.74 5.67 -8.82
C GLY A 365 11.42 5.81 -10.31
N PHE A 366 11.55 7.02 -10.88
CA PHE A 366 11.39 7.27 -12.31
C PHE A 366 12.45 6.53 -13.14
N ILE A 367 13.72 6.59 -12.74
CA ILE A 367 14.82 5.88 -13.39
C ILE A 367 14.57 4.37 -13.34
N SER A 368 14.22 3.83 -12.17
CA SER A 368 13.87 2.41 -12.00
C SER A 368 12.74 2.00 -12.95
N TYR A 369 11.65 2.74 -12.94
CA TYR A 369 10.51 2.44 -13.79
C TYR A 369 10.88 2.45 -15.27
N THR A 370 11.59 3.48 -15.71
CA THR A 370 11.88 3.70 -17.13
C THR A 370 12.87 2.67 -17.68
N TYR A 371 13.95 2.41 -16.96
CA TYR A 371 15.07 1.61 -17.48
C TYR A 371 15.06 0.17 -16.98
N TYR A 372 14.55 -0.10 -15.78
CA TYR A 372 14.58 -1.44 -15.19
C TYR A 372 13.23 -2.16 -15.26
N GLU A 373 12.13 -1.52 -14.81
CA GLU A 373 10.82 -2.19 -14.72
C GLU A 373 10.14 -2.32 -16.10
N THR A 374 10.24 -1.31 -16.95
CA THR A 374 9.55 -1.25 -18.27
C THR A 374 9.79 -2.46 -19.16
N PRO A 375 10.98 -3.05 -19.29
CA PRO A 375 11.19 -4.27 -20.07
C PRO A 375 10.32 -5.44 -19.60
N PHE A 376 10.23 -5.65 -18.28
CA PHE A 376 9.39 -6.70 -17.67
C PHE A 376 7.90 -6.40 -17.84
N LEU A 377 7.51 -5.13 -17.74
CA LEU A 377 6.12 -4.70 -17.96
C LEU A 377 5.69 -4.87 -19.43
N LYS A 378 6.58 -4.65 -20.39
CA LYS A 378 6.31 -4.96 -21.81
C LYS A 378 6.14 -6.45 -22.04
N LEU A 379 6.97 -7.28 -21.38
CA LEU A 379 6.83 -8.74 -21.46
C LEU A 379 5.50 -9.21 -20.82
N LYS A 380 5.08 -8.60 -19.71
CA LYS A 380 3.80 -8.87 -19.05
C LYS A 380 2.60 -8.74 -19.99
N ASN A 381 2.62 -7.77 -20.91
CA ASN A 381 1.51 -7.52 -21.83
C ASN A 381 1.23 -8.72 -22.77
N LYS A 382 2.21 -9.60 -23.00
CA LYS A 382 2.02 -10.84 -23.79
C LYS A 382 1.11 -11.86 -23.10
N PHE A 383 0.93 -11.72 -21.78
CA PHE A 383 0.10 -12.60 -20.96
C PHE A 383 -1.23 -11.96 -20.54
N GLU A 384 -1.58 -10.79 -21.10
CA GLU A 384 -2.88 -10.19 -20.92
C GLU A 384 -3.94 -11.02 -21.67
N THR A 385 -5.11 -11.19 -21.07
CA THR A 385 -6.24 -11.88 -21.68
C THR A 385 -6.76 -11.00 -22.82
N LYS A 386 -6.76 -11.55 -24.01
CA LYS A 386 -7.36 -10.90 -25.18
C LYS A 386 -8.87 -10.94 -25.10
#